data_8e3c3829d844812a8719d6148bfe5865
#
_entry.id   8e3c3829d844812a8719d6148bfe5865
#
_cell.length_a   1.000
_cell.length_b   1.000
_cell.length_c   1.000
_cell.angle_alpha   90.00
_cell.angle_beta   90.00
_cell.angle_gamma   90.00
#
_symmetry.space_group_name_H-M   'P 1'
#
loop_
_entity.id
_entity.type
_entity.pdbx_description
1 polymer ?
#
loop_
_entity_poly.entity_id
_entity_poly.type
_entity_poly.pdbx_seq_one_letter_code
_entity_poly.pdbx_strand_id
1 'polypeptide(L)'
;MRILILTCATGGGHLRAAAALEKYIRETTTHEVIQMDFLKSIGKLLDKTICDSYLFMAKKTPSLFGRLYKTTNKDNPLADFVPRTTELLALQLYPRLAEVAPDVIISVHPFATEMISGLKERRRITCPLICLMTDYGVHKAWIAPNVDAYVVACDDMVNDLRRLGIPKEHIYPYGIPVHDVFFDKEDQAKLLTEMDLEPEVPTVLFMAGSMGVSNIVDLYRGLCSSPLDLQIIIITGNNKKLYKLFENEIPNSSKKTKLIQFTTEVERFMHASDLIITKPGGLTVSEALACNLPLAVFDAIPGQEEDNANFLQTHDMGVRVTKENFSAVVSSLIEHKERLRRMRESCRTFDKSRANENIVALAVRLAKEFASYNPNISFSTDKGVFNFRTAAIIVQNGKLLVTKDDSAEHYYLPGGRVTMREKAEDALTRELKEELGVTVAPERAVWIAQSFFTPTGKKQRYHELCTYFTVDASGTDLITRGDRFDSPNEPSVHFAWFPFEELPYIDLRPAFLKTEVQNLPEHTQFITLGD
;
A
#
# COMPACT_ATOMS: atom_id res chain seq x y z
N MET A 1 10.55 7.34 8.58
CA MET A 1 9.52 7.25 7.55
C MET A 1 8.22 6.80 8.22
N ARG A 2 7.08 7.33 7.77
CA ARG A 2 5.74 7.00 8.28
C ARG A 2 4.98 6.13 7.29
N ILE A 3 4.65 4.90 7.69
CA ILE A 3 3.93 3.91 6.89
C ILE A 3 2.47 3.89 7.38
N LEU A 4 1.51 4.12 6.50
CA LEU A 4 0.09 4.00 6.81
C LEU A 4 -0.46 2.71 6.23
N ILE A 5 -1.03 1.85 7.10
CA ILE A 5 -1.74 0.64 6.68
C ILE A 5 -3.25 0.89 6.78
N LEU A 6 -3.93 0.89 5.63
CA LEU A 6 -5.39 1.05 5.56
C LEU A 6 -6.07 -0.30 5.54
N THR A 7 -6.94 -0.52 6.49
CA THR A 7 -7.70 -1.77 6.66
C THR A 7 -9.18 -1.50 6.92
N CYS A 8 -9.96 -2.56 7.00
CA CYS A 8 -11.39 -2.51 7.28
C CYS A 8 -11.84 -3.74 8.07
N ALA A 9 -12.77 -3.55 9.00
CA ALA A 9 -13.36 -4.62 9.83
C ALA A 9 -14.41 -5.48 9.11
N THR A 10 -14.54 -5.43 7.78
CA THR A 10 -15.51 -6.22 6.99
C THR A 10 -15.22 -7.73 6.97
N GLY A 11 -14.05 -8.16 7.47
CA GLY A 11 -13.66 -9.57 7.64
C GLY A 11 -12.41 -9.68 8.51
N GLY A 12 -12.23 -10.80 9.20
CA GLY A 12 -11.06 -11.01 10.07
C GLY A 12 -9.72 -11.09 9.31
N GLY A 13 -9.73 -11.42 8.02
CA GLY A 13 -8.53 -11.62 7.20
C GLY A 13 -7.73 -10.32 7.01
N HIS A 14 -8.37 -9.27 6.50
CA HIS A 14 -7.71 -7.97 6.27
C HIS A 14 -7.06 -7.39 7.53
N LEU A 15 -7.79 -7.47 8.66
CA LEU A 15 -7.28 -6.98 9.95
C LEU A 15 -6.05 -7.75 10.43
N ARG A 16 -6.05 -9.09 10.29
CA ARG A 16 -4.93 -9.94 10.73
C ARG A 16 -3.71 -9.77 9.82
N ALA A 17 -3.89 -9.65 8.51
CA ALA A 17 -2.80 -9.35 7.59
C ALA A 17 -2.16 -7.99 7.88
N ALA A 18 -2.99 -6.96 8.13
CA ALA A 18 -2.51 -5.64 8.55
C ALA A 18 -1.77 -5.69 9.89
N ALA A 19 -2.29 -6.44 10.88
CA ALA A 19 -1.67 -6.58 12.19
C ALA A 19 -0.32 -7.34 12.14
N ALA A 20 -0.22 -8.37 11.29
CA ALA A 20 1.04 -9.10 11.09
C ALA A 20 2.13 -8.16 10.53
N LEU A 21 1.78 -7.37 9.51
CA LEU A 21 2.70 -6.41 8.91
C LEU A 21 3.06 -5.26 9.88
N GLU A 22 2.07 -4.73 10.62
CA GLU A 22 2.30 -3.71 11.66
C GLU A 22 3.28 -4.21 12.73
N LYS A 23 3.05 -5.42 13.25
CA LYS A 23 3.92 -6.04 14.24
C LYS A 23 5.35 -6.17 13.70
N TYR A 24 5.50 -6.72 12.49
CA TYR A 24 6.81 -6.86 11.86
C TYR A 24 7.53 -5.50 11.75
N ILE A 25 6.86 -4.45 11.27
CA ILE A 25 7.45 -3.11 11.14
C ILE A 25 7.92 -2.58 12.51
N ARG A 26 7.11 -2.72 13.55
CA ARG A 26 7.43 -2.24 14.90
C ARG A 26 8.61 -2.97 15.54
N GLU A 27 8.73 -4.28 15.30
CA GLU A 27 9.74 -5.13 15.92
C GLU A 27 11.09 -5.10 15.18
N THR A 28 11.07 -4.88 13.84
CA THR A 28 12.28 -5.03 13.02
C THR A 28 12.81 -3.72 12.44
N THR A 29 12.07 -2.61 12.56
CA THR A 29 12.45 -1.34 11.94
C THR A 29 12.30 -0.15 12.90
N THR A 30 12.88 0.99 12.53
CA THR A 30 12.69 2.29 13.22
C THR A 30 11.58 3.13 12.58
N HIS A 31 10.80 2.57 11.67
CA HIS A 31 9.74 3.29 10.97
C HIS A 31 8.52 3.47 11.85
N GLU A 32 7.87 4.62 11.75
CA GLU A 32 6.56 4.84 12.35
C GLU A 32 5.51 4.11 11.51
N VAL A 33 4.69 3.27 12.14
CA VAL A 33 3.57 2.59 11.47
C VAL A 33 2.27 2.94 12.14
N ILE A 34 1.27 3.28 11.32
CA ILE A 34 -0.09 3.61 11.75
C ILE A 34 -1.04 2.68 11.02
N GLN A 35 -1.81 1.88 11.77
CA GLN A 35 -2.92 1.11 11.21
C GLN A 35 -4.22 1.91 11.38
N MET A 36 -4.95 2.11 10.28
CA MET A 36 -6.20 2.88 10.27
C MET A 36 -7.33 2.05 9.65
N ASP A 37 -8.41 1.88 10.41
CA ASP A 37 -9.68 1.40 9.86
C ASP A 37 -10.38 2.57 9.16
N PHE A 38 -10.37 2.54 7.82
CA PHE A 38 -10.84 3.67 7.02
C PHE A 38 -12.35 3.92 7.18
N LEU A 39 -13.17 2.88 7.36
CA LEU A 39 -14.62 3.05 7.57
C LEU A 39 -14.93 3.71 8.90
N LYS A 40 -14.25 3.32 9.98
CA LYS A 40 -14.40 3.98 11.28
C LYS A 40 -13.95 5.43 11.25
N SER A 41 -12.96 5.74 10.42
CA SER A 41 -12.42 7.09 10.27
C SER A 41 -13.34 8.04 9.51
N ILE A 42 -14.22 7.51 8.64
CA ILE A 42 -15.21 8.29 7.90
C ILE A 42 -16.46 8.58 8.76
N GLY A 43 -16.88 7.66 9.63
CA GLY A 43 -17.99 7.88 10.57
C GLY A 43 -18.68 6.60 11.01
N LYS A 44 -19.03 6.52 12.30
CA LYS A 44 -19.62 5.33 12.93
C LYS A 44 -20.92 4.82 12.29
N LEU A 45 -21.72 5.70 11.70
CA LEU A 45 -23.00 5.33 11.08
C LEU A 45 -22.80 4.64 9.73
N LEU A 46 -21.82 5.13 8.94
CA LEU A 46 -21.44 4.55 7.65
C LEU A 46 -20.72 3.22 7.82
N ASP A 47 -19.81 3.12 8.79
CA ASP A 47 -19.11 1.88 9.15
C ASP A 47 -20.12 0.75 9.42
N LYS A 48 -21.08 0.99 10.31
CA LYS A 48 -22.10 0.00 10.67
C LYS A 48 -22.95 -0.41 9.46
N THR A 49 -23.41 0.52 8.66
CA THR A 49 -24.28 0.24 7.50
C THR A 49 -23.57 -0.54 6.42
N ILE A 50 -22.32 -0.20 6.09
CA ILE A 50 -21.53 -0.89 5.06
C ILE A 50 -21.11 -2.28 5.54
N CYS A 51 -20.57 -2.37 6.76
CA CYS A 51 -20.16 -3.65 7.35
C CYS A 51 -21.34 -4.60 7.53
N ASP A 52 -22.46 -4.13 8.06
CA ASP A 52 -23.66 -4.96 8.26
C ASP A 52 -24.26 -5.42 6.94
N SER A 53 -24.28 -4.57 5.90
CA SER A 53 -24.77 -4.93 4.55
C SER A 53 -23.89 -5.98 3.88
N TYR A 54 -22.57 -5.80 3.94
CA TYR A 54 -21.60 -6.76 3.39
C TYR A 54 -21.72 -8.11 4.10
N LEU A 55 -21.70 -8.12 5.44
CA LEU A 55 -21.83 -9.34 6.24
C LEU A 55 -23.20 -10.02 6.06
N PHE A 56 -24.27 -9.24 5.89
CA PHE A 56 -25.60 -9.78 5.61
C PHE A 56 -25.64 -10.49 4.26
N MET A 57 -25.12 -9.86 3.20
CA MET A 57 -25.07 -10.48 1.86
C MET A 57 -24.21 -11.74 1.84
N ALA A 58 -23.03 -11.70 2.44
CA ALA A 58 -22.12 -12.84 2.48
C ALA A 58 -22.68 -14.02 3.31
N LYS A 59 -23.40 -13.73 4.42
CA LYS A 59 -23.94 -14.77 5.33
C LYS A 59 -25.30 -15.31 4.91
N LYS A 60 -26.24 -14.45 4.50
CA LYS A 60 -27.63 -14.86 4.26
C LYS A 60 -27.98 -15.10 2.79
N THR A 61 -27.21 -14.57 1.86
CA THR A 61 -27.44 -14.72 0.42
C THR A 61 -26.14 -15.03 -0.35
N PRO A 62 -25.41 -16.13 0.00
CA PRO A 62 -24.13 -16.44 -0.62
C PRO A 62 -24.23 -16.60 -2.15
N SER A 63 -25.32 -17.16 -2.67
CA SER A 63 -25.56 -17.30 -4.11
C SER A 63 -25.76 -15.95 -4.81
N LEU A 64 -26.40 -14.97 -4.15
CA LEU A 64 -26.55 -13.61 -4.67
C LEU A 64 -25.22 -12.86 -4.61
N PHE A 65 -24.47 -13.01 -3.52
CA PHE A 65 -23.13 -12.48 -3.37
C PHE A 65 -22.18 -13.01 -4.46
N GLY A 66 -22.18 -14.32 -4.70
CA GLY A 66 -21.38 -14.93 -5.77
C GLY A 66 -21.80 -14.48 -7.17
N ARG A 67 -23.10 -14.25 -7.42
CA ARG A 67 -23.56 -13.66 -8.69
C ARG A 67 -23.10 -12.21 -8.82
N LEU A 68 -23.24 -11.41 -7.79
CA LEU A 68 -22.77 -10.03 -7.77
C LEU A 68 -21.25 -9.96 -7.98
N TYR A 69 -20.48 -10.80 -7.28
CA TYR A 69 -19.04 -10.94 -7.44
C TYR A 69 -18.65 -11.29 -8.89
N LYS A 70 -19.31 -12.29 -9.51
CA LYS A 70 -19.07 -12.67 -10.90
C LYS A 70 -19.53 -11.59 -11.90
N THR A 71 -20.57 -10.80 -11.55
CA THR A 71 -21.11 -9.75 -12.41
C THR A 71 -20.25 -8.49 -12.36
N THR A 72 -19.73 -8.14 -11.19
CA THR A 72 -18.79 -6.99 -11.04
C THR A 72 -17.40 -7.28 -11.61
N ASN A 73 -17.10 -8.55 -11.89
CA ASN A 73 -15.89 -8.97 -12.62
C ASN A 73 -16.04 -8.84 -14.16
N LYS A 74 -17.25 -8.51 -14.66
CA LYS A 74 -17.54 -8.23 -16.07
C LYS A 74 -17.82 -6.74 -16.26
N ASP A 75 -17.57 -6.21 -17.46
CA ASP A 75 -17.92 -4.83 -17.80
C ASP A 75 -19.45 -4.65 -17.74
N ASN A 76 -19.92 -3.87 -16.76
CA ASN A 76 -21.35 -3.68 -16.47
C ASN A 76 -21.60 -2.23 -16.03
N PRO A 77 -22.73 -1.57 -16.45
CA PRO A 77 -23.10 -0.21 -16.01
C PRO A 77 -23.21 0.01 -14.50
N LEU A 78 -23.43 -1.04 -13.71
CA LEU A 78 -23.39 -0.96 -12.25
C LEU A 78 -21.96 -0.73 -11.69
N ALA A 79 -20.93 -1.08 -12.46
CA ALA A 79 -19.54 -0.80 -12.10
C ALA A 79 -19.23 0.71 -12.12
N ASP A 80 -19.97 1.52 -12.90
CA ASP A 80 -19.80 2.98 -12.97
C ASP A 80 -20.41 3.73 -11.77
N PHE A 81 -21.25 3.08 -10.98
CA PHE A 81 -21.90 3.71 -9.82
C PHE A 81 -21.01 3.64 -8.56
N VAL A 82 -20.16 2.63 -8.45
CA VAL A 82 -19.22 2.45 -7.33
C VAL A 82 -18.21 3.60 -7.23
N PRO A 83 -17.61 4.10 -8.33
CA PRO A 83 -16.63 5.20 -8.29
C PRO A 83 -17.16 6.50 -7.68
N ARG A 84 -18.42 6.85 -7.89
CA ARG A 84 -18.98 8.11 -7.36
C ARG A 84 -19.22 8.10 -5.86
N THR A 85 -19.59 6.94 -5.29
CA THR A 85 -19.78 6.80 -3.84
C THR A 85 -18.45 6.71 -3.12
N THR A 86 -17.49 5.98 -3.67
CA THR A 86 -16.11 5.90 -3.12
C THR A 86 -15.42 7.24 -3.16
N GLU A 87 -15.69 8.09 -4.14
CA GLU A 87 -15.14 9.43 -4.25
C GLU A 87 -15.58 10.36 -3.10
N LEU A 88 -16.88 10.39 -2.77
CA LEU A 88 -17.40 11.17 -1.65
C LEU A 88 -16.81 10.68 -0.31
N LEU A 89 -16.67 9.37 -0.14
CA LEU A 89 -16.06 8.77 1.05
C LEU A 89 -14.56 9.10 1.14
N ALA A 90 -13.87 9.14 0.00
CA ALA A 90 -12.45 9.52 -0.08
C ALA A 90 -12.22 10.97 0.38
N LEU A 91 -13.11 11.90 0.01
CA LEU A 91 -13.03 13.29 0.47
C LEU A 91 -13.24 13.42 1.99
N GLN A 92 -14.06 12.56 2.59
CA GLN A 92 -14.23 12.52 4.05
C GLN A 92 -13.03 11.92 4.78
N LEU A 93 -12.32 10.97 4.14
CA LEU A 93 -11.10 10.37 4.69
C LEU A 93 -9.90 11.32 4.60
N TYR A 94 -9.86 12.20 3.59
CA TYR A 94 -8.72 13.06 3.28
C TYR A 94 -8.18 13.88 4.47
N PRO A 95 -8.99 14.56 5.31
CA PRO A 95 -8.47 15.32 6.44
C PRO A 95 -7.63 14.47 7.41
N ARG A 96 -8.03 13.22 7.64
CA ARG A 96 -7.28 12.27 8.48
C ARG A 96 -5.97 11.83 7.82
N LEU A 97 -6.00 11.63 6.50
CA LEU A 97 -4.79 11.30 5.75
C LEU A 97 -3.79 12.48 5.74
N ALA A 98 -4.29 13.70 5.60
CA ALA A 98 -3.47 14.92 5.67
C ALA A 98 -2.83 15.12 7.07
N GLU A 99 -3.57 14.79 8.16
CA GLU A 99 -3.04 14.82 9.52
C GLU A 99 -1.93 13.78 9.73
N VAL A 100 -2.12 12.56 9.20
CA VAL A 100 -1.13 11.49 9.26
C VAL A 100 0.09 11.82 8.40
N ALA A 101 -0.09 12.45 7.25
CA ALA A 101 0.96 12.78 6.28
C ALA A 101 1.92 11.58 6.01
N PRO A 102 1.41 10.45 5.47
CA PRO A 102 2.21 9.25 5.28
C PRO A 102 3.25 9.42 4.16
N ASP A 103 4.41 8.78 4.31
CA ASP A 103 5.41 8.65 3.25
C ASP A 103 5.06 7.53 2.25
N VAL A 104 4.25 6.55 2.67
CA VAL A 104 3.71 5.45 1.85
C VAL A 104 2.42 4.91 2.45
N ILE A 105 1.48 4.50 1.60
CA ILE A 105 0.22 3.88 1.99
C ILE A 105 0.20 2.43 1.52
N ILE A 106 -0.11 1.50 2.43
CA ILE A 106 -0.37 0.08 2.13
C ILE A 106 -1.86 -0.16 2.37
N SER A 107 -2.60 -0.45 1.31
CA SER A 107 -4.02 -0.76 1.40
C SER A 107 -4.23 -2.28 1.35
N VAL A 108 -4.89 -2.83 2.37
CA VAL A 108 -5.25 -4.26 2.43
C VAL A 108 -6.73 -4.50 2.11
N HIS A 109 -7.41 -3.51 1.51
CA HIS A 109 -8.83 -3.61 1.18
C HIS A 109 -9.16 -2.90 -0.16
N PRO A 110 -9.93 -3.52 -1.07
CA PRO A 110 -10.18 -2.95 -2.40
C PRO A 110 -10.81 -1.55 -2.36
N PHE A 111 -11.79 -1.30 -1.48
CA PHE A 111 -12.41 0.03 -1.34
C PHE A 111 -11.41 1.09 -0.88
N ALA A 112 -10.51 0.76 0.03
CA ALA A 112 -9.46 1.69 0.44
C ALA A 112 -8.51 1.99 -0.72
N THR A 113 -8.14 0.98 -1.51
CA THR A 113 -7.31 1.13 -2.71
C THR A 113 -7.97 2.10 -3.70
N GLU A 114 -9.25 1.91 -4.00
CA GLU A 114 -10.03 2.78 -4.91
C GLU A 114 -10.08 4.23 -4.40
N MET A 115 -10.39 4.42 -3.11
CA MET A 115 -10.47 5.75 -2.50
C MET A 115 -9.14 6.51 -2.56
N ILE A 116 -8.03 5.85 -2.23
CA ILE A 116 -6.70 6.47 -2.28
C ILE A 116 -6.28 6.74 -3.74
N SER A 117 -6.56 5.83 -4.66
CA SER A 117 -6.33 6.03 -6.09
C SER A 117 -7.05 7.28 -6.61
N GLY A 118 -8.32 7.48 -6.25
CA GLY A 118 -9.08 8.69 -6.61
C GLY A 118 -8.52 9.98 -5.98
N LEU A 119 -8.00 9.91 -4.76
CA LEU A 119 -7.31 11.06 -4.14
C LEU A 119 -5.97 11.37 -4.83
N LYS A 120 -5.22 10.35 -5.28
CA LYS A 120 -4.00 10.53 -6.08
C LYS A 120 -4.29 11.15 -7.44
N GLU A 121 -5.33 10.72 -8.14
CA GLU A 121 -5.76 11.31 -9.41
C GLU A 121 -6.03 12.81 -9.28
N ARG A 122 -6.61 13.23 -8.16
CA ARG A 122 -6.87 14.63 -7.82
C ARG A 122 -5.68 15.37 -7.23
N ARG A 123 -4.51 14.73 -7.19
CA ARG A 123 -3.28 15.26 -6.58
C ARG A 123 -3.45 15.72 -5.13
N ARG A 124 -4.40 15.13 -4.39
CA ARG A 124 -4.59 15.35 -2.96
C ARG A 124 -3.58 14.56 -2.12
N ILE A 125 -3.17 13.41 -2.63
CA ILE A 125 -2.15 12.54 -2.04
C ILE A 125 -1.08 12.32 -3.09
N THR A 126 0.17 12.47 -2.68
CA THR A 126 1.34 12.35 -3.57
C THR A 126 2.24 11.16 -3.21
N CYS A 127 2.05 10.52 -2.05
CA CYS A 127 2.85 9.35 -1.66
C CYS A 127 2.46 8.08 -2.44
N PRO A 128 3.36 7.08 -2.52
CA PRO A 128 3.06 5.80 -3.17
C PRO A 128 1.93 5.03 -2.48
N LEU A 129 1.15 4.31 -3.32
CA LEU A 129 0.09 3.40 -2.90
C LEU A 129 0.46 1.97 -3.27
N ILE A 130 0.57 1.10 -2.26
CA ILE A 130 0.72 -0.34 -2.41
C ILE A 130 -0.64 -0.99 -2.16
N CYS A 131 -1.14 -1.73 -3.14
CA CYS A 131 -2.32 -2.59 -3.00
C CYS A 131 -1.87 -3.99 -2.60
N LEU A 132 -2.23 -4.43 -1.40
CA LEU A 132 -1.94 -5.75 -0.88
C LEU A 132 -3.18 -6.62 -0.93
N MET A 133 -3.21 -7.57 -1.86
CA MET A 133 -4.32 -8.52 -2.02
C MET A 133 -4.24 -9.63 -0.98
N THR A 134 -5.37 -9.99 -0.39
CA THR A 134 -5.46 -10.94 0.72
C THR A 134 -6.18 -12.25 0.36
N ASP A 135 -6.25 -12.56 -0.92
CA ASP A 135 -6.78 -13.79 -1.49
C ASP A 135 -5.86 -14.34 -2.59
N TYR A 136 -6.10 -15.59 -3.03
CA TYR A 136 -5.29 -16.28 -4.04
C TYR A 136 -5.88 -16.18 -5.46
N GLY A 137 -6.87 -15.33 -5.66
CA GLY A 137 -7.47 -14.99 -6.95
C GLY A 137 -7.56 -13.49 -7.16
N VAL A 138 -7.55 -13.06 -8.42
CA VAL A 138 -7.65 -11.66 -8.81
C VAL A 138 -9.10 -11.30 -9.11
N HIS A 139 -9.60 -10.29 -8.42
CA HIS A 139 -10.88 -9.65 -8.76
C HIS A 139 -10.67 -8.20 -9.21
N LYS A 140 -11.43 -7.75 -10.23
CA LYS A 140 -11.30 -6.41 -10.80
C LYS A 140 -11.45 -5.27 -9.78
N ALA A 141 -12.19 -5.49 -8.70
CA ALA A 141 -12.35 -4.50 -7.62
C ALA A 141 -11.03 -4.11 -6.90
N TRP A 142 -9.98 -4.91 -7.04
CA TRP A 142 -8.66 -4.56 -6.52
C TRP A 142 -7.86 -3.62 -7.43
N ILE A 143 -8.29 -3.46 -8.70
CA ILE A 143 -7.54 -2.74 -9.72
C ILE A 143 -8.00 -1.29 -9.75
N ALA A 144 -7.05 -0.38 -9.53
CA ALA A 144 -7.28 1.05 -9.58
C ALA A 144 -6.13 1.76 -10.35
N PRO A 145 -6.41 2.92 -11.02
CA PRO A 145 -5.46 3.51 -11.97
C PRO A 145 -4.13 3.98 -11.35
N ASN A 146 -4.17 4.49 -10.12
CA ASN A 146 -3.03 5.17 -9.48
C ASN A 146 -2.37 4.31 -8.39
N VAL A 147 -2.35 3.00 -8.56
CA VAL A 147 -1.63 2.05 -7.70
C VAL A 147 -0.20 1.91 -8.20
N ASP A 148 0.78 2.15 -7.34
CA ASP A 148 2.19 2.08 -7.69
C ASP A 148 2.75 0.65 -7.61
N ALA A 149 2.14 -0.20 -6.75
CA ALA A 149 2.53 -1.61 -6.65
C ALA A 149 1.37 -2.49 -6.19
N TYR A 150 1.27 -3.67 -6.77
CA TYR A 150 0.36 -4.75 -6.36
C TYR A 150 1.16 -5.87 -5.72
N VAL A 151 0.92 -6.12 -4.44
CA VAL A 151 1.44 -7.29 -3.74
C VAL A 151 0.39 -8.39 -3.78
N VAL A 152 0.77 -9.54 -4.31
CA VAL A 152 -0.13 -10.69 -4.53
C VAL A 152 0.36 -11.93 -3.80
N ALA A 153 -0.55 -12.88 -3.56
CA ALA A 153 -0.29 -14.07 -2.79
C ALA A 153 0.68 -15.04 -3.47
N CYS A 154 0.60 -15.16 -4.80
CA CYS A 154 1.33 -16.18 -5.57
C CYS A 154 1.66 -15.72 -7.00
N ASP A 155 2.51 -16.49 -7.68
CA ASP A 155 2.96 -16.21 -9.04
C ASP A 155 1.86 -16.35 -10.09
N ASP A 156 0.84 -17.19 -9.86
CA ASP A 156 -0.30 -17.35 -10.77
C ASP A 156 -1.04 -16.01 -10.96
N MET A 157 -1.20 -15.24 -9.88
CA MET A 157 -1.85 -13.94 -9.90
C MET A 157 -1.08 -12.89 -10.73
N VAL A 158 0.22 -13.05 -10.92
CA VAL A 158 1.03 -12.16 -11.79
C VAL A 158 0.51 -12.21 -13.23
N ASN A 159 0.24 -13.42 -13.74
CA ASN A 159 -0.28 -13.60 -15.09
C ASN A 159 -1.71 -13.04 -15.23
N ASP A 160 -2.53 -13.20 -14.20
CA ASP A 160 -3.91 -12.70 -14.22
C ASP A 160 -3.94 -11.16 -14.21
N LEU A 161 -3.13 -10.50 -13.37
CA LEU A 161 -3.01 -9.03 -13.37
C LEU A 161 -2.45 -8.49 -14.70
N ARG A 162 -1.47 -9.19 -15.29
CA ARG A 162 -0.95 -8.80 -16.61
C ARG A 162 -2.01 -8.87 -17.71
N ARG A 163 -2.89 -9.88 -17.69
CA ARG A 163 -4.03 -9.97 -18.62
C ARG A 163 -5.03 -8.81 -18.44
N LEU A 164 -5.07 -8.22 -17.24
CA LEU A 164 -5.89 -7.05 -16.92
C LEU A 164 -5.15 -5.72 -17.17
N GLY A 165 -3.98 -5.76 -17.81
CA GLY A 165 -3.24 -4.58 -18.25
C GLY A 165 -2.25 -4.00 -17.24
N ILE A 166 -2.02 -4.65 -16.10
CA ILE A 166 -1.05 -4.18 -15.11
C ILE A 166 0.37 -4.58 -15.57
N PRO A 167 1.33 -3.63 -15.67
CA PRO A 167 2.71 -3.91 -16.02
C PRO A 167 3.38 -4.84 -15.01
N LYS A 168 4.24 -5.76 -15.49
CA LYS A 168 4.88 -6.78 -14.65
C LYS A 168 5.71 -6.16 -13.50
N GLU A 169 6.37 -5.06 -13.78
CA GLU A 169 7.21 -4.30 -12.84
C GLU A 169 6.45 -3.70 -11.66
N HIS A 170 5.13 -3.62 -11.74
CA HIS A 170 4.24 -3.19 -10.64
C HIS A 170 3.65 -4.36 -9.85
N ILE A 171 4.00 -5.63 -10.17
CA ILE A 171 3.39 -6.81 -9.54
C ILE A 171 4.44 -7.61 -8.76
N TYR A 172 4.18 -7.86 -7.48
CA TYR A 172 5.11 -8.47 -6.52
C TYR A 172 4.48 -9.67 -5.84
N PRO A 173 4.85 -10.91 -6.21
CA PRO A 173 4.27 -12.13 -5.63
C PRO A 173 4.92 -12.50 -4.29
N TYR A 174 4.89 -11.57 -3.34
CA TYR A 174 5.55 -11.72 -2.05
C TYR A 174 4.78 -12.59 -1.05
N GLY A 175 3.47 -12.79 -1.25
CA GLY A 175 2.62 -13.50 -0.32
C GLY A 175 1.74 -12.58 0.53
N ILE A 176 0.81 -13.18 1.24
CA ILE A 176 -0.04 -12.49 2.21
C ILE A 176 0.69 -12.44 3.55
N PRO A 177 0.78 -11.28 4.22
CA PRO A 177 1.39 -11.16 5.54
C PRO A 177 0.73 -12.07 6.58
N VAL A 178 1.53 -12.88 7.23
CA VAL A 178 1.16 -13.64 8.44
C VAL A 178 2.19 -13.39 9.53
N HIS A 179 1.85 -13.64 10.78
CA HIS A 179 2.81 -13.52 11.88
C HIS A 179 3.95 -14.53 11.73
N ASP A 180 5.17 -14.12 12.05
CA ASP A 180 6.37 -14.93 11.87
C ASP A 180 6.31 -16.25 12.67
N VAL A 181 5.59 -16.27 13.79
CA VAL A 181 5.35 -17.47 14.61
C VAL A 181 4.75 -18.67 13.85
N PHE A 182 4.05 -18.44 12.72
CA PHE A 182 3.55 -19.53 11.88
C PHE A 182 4.65 -20.23 11.07
N PHE A 183 5.79 -19.57 10.87
CA PHE A 183 6.96 -20.14 10.19
C PHE A 183 7.94 -20.80 11.17
N ASP A 184 7.82 -20.50 12.48
CA ASP A 184 8.66 -21.08 13.52
C ASP A 184 8.29 -22.56 13.70
N LYS A 185 9.26 -23.44 13.43
CA LYS A 185 9.03 -24.89 13.52
C LYS A 185 9.06 -25.32 14.98
N GLU A 186 7.92 -25.80 15.47
CA GLU A 186 7.83 -26.47 16.76
C GLU A 186 7.82 -28.01 16.58
N ASP A 187 8.30 -28.73 17.58
CA ASP A 187 8.29 -30.19 17.61
C ASP A 187 6.84 -30.69 17.82
N GLN A 188 6.26 -31.33 16.77
CA GLN A 188 4.92 -31.83 16.78
C GLN A 188 4.65 -32.80 17.95
N ALA A 189 5.59 -33.73 18.23
CA ALA A 189 5.42 -34.73 19.29
C ALA A 189 5.38 -34.08 20.68
N LYS A 190 6.22 -33.06 20.89
CA LYS A 190 6.23 -32.26 22.12
C LYS A 190 4.91 -31.50 22.29
N LEU A 191 4.45 -30.82 21.24
CA LEU A 191 3.16 -30.09 21.26
C LEU A 191 1.98 -31.01 21.56
N LEU A 192 1.91 -32.17 20.92
CA LEU A 192 0.86 -33.16 21.17
C LEU A 192 0.87 -33.63 22.61
N THR A 193 2.06 -33.93 23.17
CA THR A 193 2.19 -34.33 24.57
C THR A 193 1.73 -33.24 25.54
N GLU A 194 2.10 -31.98 25.28
CA GLU A 194 1.64 -30.81 26.08
C GLU A 194 0.13 -30.62 25.99
N MET A 195 -0.47 -31.03 24.87
CA MET A 195 -1.93 -30.97 24.63
C MET A 195 -2.67 -32.20 25.17
N ASP A 196 -1.99 -33.13 25.84
CA ASP A 196 -2.56 -34.43 26.28
C ASP A 196 -3.10 -35.25 25.10
N LEU A 197 -2.37 -35.23 23.98
CA LEU A 197 -2.61 -35.99 22.76
C LEU A 197 -1.44 -36.96 22.50
N GLU A 198 -1.66 -37.96 21.64
CA GLU A 198 -0.70 -39.01 21.39
C GLU A 198 0.18 -38.68 20.16
N PRO A 199 1.52 -38.63 20.31
CA PRO A 199 2.41 -38.20 19.23
C PRO A 199 2.35 -39.05 17.96
N GLU A 200 2.09 -40.35 18.09
CA GLU A 200 2.11 -41.28 16.98
C GLU A 200 0.74 -41.41 16.25
N VAL A 201 -0.30 -40.80 16.82
CA VAL A 201 -1.65 -40.86 16.27
C VAL A 201 -1.91 -39.64 15.34
N PRO A 202 -2.31 -39.87 14.08
CA PRO A 202 -2.64 -38.78 13.16
C PRO A 202 -3.61 -37.75 13.75
N THR A 203 -3.28 -36.49 13.64
CA THR A 203 -4.04 -35.40 14.26
C THR A 203 -4.71 -34.52 13.21
N VAL A 204 -6.02 -34.36 13.32
CA VAL A 204 -6.83 -33.52 12.43
C VAL A 204 -7.33 -32.29 13.16
N LEU A 205 -7.03 -31.10 12.63
CA LEU A 205 -7.48 -29.82 13.17
C LEU A 205 -8.75 -29.34 12.48
N PHE A 206 -9.82 -29.13 13.23
CA PHE A 206 -11.03 -28.46 12.75
C PHE A 206 -11.02 -26.98 13.14
N MET A 207 -11.09 -26.10 12.14
CA MET A 207 -11.25 -24.67 12.36
C MET A 207 -12.50 -24.14 11.67
N ALA A 208 -13.50 -23.75 12.46
CA ALA A 208 -14.79 -23.30 11.95
C ALA A 208 -14.79 -21.87 11.38
N GLY A 209 -13.73 -21.09 11.63
CA GLY A 209 -13.67 -19.68 11.28
C GLY A 209 -14.66 -18.79 12.05
N SER A 210 -14.63 -17.48 11.80
CA SER A 210 -15.47 -16.48 12.48
C SER A 210 -16.95 -16.55 12.09
N MET A 211 -17.29 -17.22 10.98
CA MET A 211 -18.64 -17.21 10.40
C MET A 211 -19.42 -18.49 10.63
N GLY A 212 -19.23 -19.23 11.71
CA GLY A 212 -20.00 -20.42 12.12
C GLY A 212 -20.49 -21.29 10.97
N VAL A 213 -20.20 -22.56 10.99
CA VAL A 213 -20.52 -23.50 9.91
C VAL A 213 -21.66 -24.40 10.34
N SER A 214 -22.77 -24.38 9.63
CA SER A 214 -23.93 -25.23 9.92
C SER A 214 -23.64 -26.74 9.81
N ASN A 215 -22.66 -27.12 8.99
CA ASN A 215 -22.40 -28.52 8.65
C ASN A 215 -21.19 -29.15 9.37
N ILE A 216 -20.40 -28.36 10.13
CA ILE A 216 -19.12 -28.84 10.70
C ILE A 216 -19.31 -29.97 11.71
N VAL A 217 -20.43 -29.98 12.44
CA VAL A 217 -20.74 -31.03 13.40
C VAL A 217 -21.04 -32.35 12.67
N ASP A 218 -21.71 -32.31 11.51
CA ASP A 218 -21.96 -33.49 10.69
C ASP A 218 -20.66 -34.06 10.10
N LEU A 219 -19.72 -33.18 9.69
CA LEU A 219 -18.39 -33.58 9.25
C LEU A 219 -17.62 -34.29 10.38
N TYR A 220 -17.67 -33.73 11.58
CA TYR A 220 -17.06 -34.33 12.77
C TYR A 220 -17.65 -35.73 13.07
N ARG A 221 -18.98 -35.87 13.09
CA ARG A 221 -19.66 -37.17 13.28
C ARG A 221 -19.24 -38.20 12.22
N GLY A 222 -19.15 -37.75 10.95
CA GLY A 222 -18.70 -38.61 9.85
C GLY A 222 -17.28 -39.14 10.08
N LEU A 223 -16.38 -38.30 10.60
CA LEU A 223 -15.02 -38.70 10.90
C LEU A 223 -14.93 -39.60 12.14
N CYS A 224 -15.73 -39.33 13.16
CA CYS A 224 -15.84 -40.18 14.35
C CYS A 224 -16.35 -41.58 14.07
N SER A 225 -17.20 -41.75 13.04
CA SER A 225 -17.73 -43.04 12.60
C SER A 225 -16.72 -43.86 11.75
N SER A 226 -15.59 -43.24 11.36
CA SER A 226 -14.53 -43.93 10.62
C SER A 226 -13.79 -44.95 11.52
N PRO A 227 -13.38 -46.11 11.00
CA PRO A 227 -12.59 -47.09 11.74
C PRO A 227 -11.14 -46.66 11.97
N LEU A 228 -10.69 -45.56 11.35
CA LEU A 228 -9.32 -45.07 11.45
C LEU A 228 -8.95 -44.68 12.88
N ASP A 229 -7.71 -44.99 13.26
CA ASP A 229 -7.12 -44.45 14.46
C ASP A 229 -6.61 -43.03 14.16
N LEU A 230 -7.29 -42.04 14.74
CA LEU A 230 -6.95 -40.62 14.64
C LEU A 230 -7.45 -39.85 15.86
N GLN A 231 -6.88 -38.70 16.08
CA GLN A 231 -7.31 -37.76 17.12
C GLN A 231 -7.66 -36.40 16.52
N ILE A 232 -8.47 -35.64 17.24
CA ILE A 232 -9.07 -34.42 16.71
C ILE A 232 -8.83 -33.24 17.64
N ILE A 233 -8.44 -32.10 17.06
CA ILE A 233 -8.42 -30.80 17.72
C ILE A 233 -9.53 -29.95 17.08
N ILE A 234 -10.35 -29.28 17.91
CA ILE A 234 -11.42 -28.41 17.44
C ILE A 234 -11.24 -27.01 18.03
N ILE A 235 -11.16 -26.00 17.15
CA ILE A 235 -11.13 -24.59 17.54
C ILE A 235 -12.39 -23.92 17.02
N THR A 236 -13.28 -23.48 17.92
CA THR A 236 -14.57 -22.87 17.56
C THR A 236 -14.53 -21.34 17.50
N GLY A 237 -13.43 -20.71 17.93
CA GLY A 237 -13.28 -19.28 17.98
C GLY A 237 -14.35 -18.61 18.87
N ASN A 238 -14.89 -17.49 18.41
CA ASN A 238 -15.90 -16.73 19.15
C ASN A 238 -17.31 -17.36 19.10
N ASN A 239 -17.49 -18.52 18.44
CA ASN A 239 -18.79 -19.16 18.29
C ASN A 239 -19.17 -20.03 19.50
N LYS A 240 -19.74 -19.40 20.53
CA LYS A 240 -20.19 -20.07 21.75
C LYS A 240 -21.25 -21.14 21.50
N LYS A 241 -22.10 -20.99 20.46
CA LYS A 241 -23.12 -22.00 20.12
C LYS A 241 -22.45 -23.26 19.60
N LEU A 242 -21.47 -23.10 18.71
CA LEU A 242 -20.72 -24.21 18.14
C LEU A 242 -19.89 -24.93 19.23
N TYR A 243 -19.29 -24.19 20.15
CA TYR A 243 -18.59 -24.76 21.30
C TYR A 243 -19.50 -25.70 22.10
N LYS A 244 -20.70 -25.21 22.49
CA LYS A 244 -21.69 -26.02 23.22
C LYS A 244 -22.18 -27.26 22.46
N LEU A 245 -22.31 -27.16 21.13
CA LEU A 245 -22.67 -28.32 20.31
C LEU A 245 -21.58 -29.40 20.38
N PHE A 246 -20.32 -29.05 20.23
CA PHE A 246 -19.21 -29.99 20.35
C PHE A 246 -19.04 -30.55 21.78
N GLU A 247 -19.24 -29.70 22.81
CA GLU A 247 -19.23 -30.14 24.20
C GLU A 247 -20.23 -31.29 24.46
N ASN A 248 -21.38 -31.28 23.78
CA ASN A 248 -22.39 -32.34 23.87
C ASN A 248 -22.09 -33.54 22.94
N GLU A 249 -21.38 -33.33 21.84
CA GLU A 249 -21.07 -34.40 20.86
C GLU A 249 -19.86 -35.24 21.26
N ILE A 250 -18.81 -34.62 21.82
CA ILE A 250 -17.54 -35.27 22.15
C ILE A 250 -17.70 -36.48 23.08
N PRO A 251 -18.55 -36.47 24.14
CA PRO A 251 -18.74 -37.65 24.99
C PRO A 251 -19.27 -38.89 24.27
N ASN A 252 -19.92 -38.71 23.13
CA ASN A 252 -20.45 -39.77 22.29
C ASN A 252 -19.47 -40.25 21.21
N SER A 253 -18.27 -39.65 21.15
CA SER A 253 -17.26 -39.98 20.13
C SER A 253 -16.31 -41.06 20.62
N SER A 254 -15.90 -41.94 19.72
CA SER A 254 -14.82 -42.90 19.93
C SER A 254 -13.41 -42.30 19.76
N LYS A 255 -13.32 -41.05 19.23
CA LYS A 255 -12.05 -40.39 18.92
C LYS A 255 -11.64 -39.46 20.06
N LYS A 256 -10.38 -39.54 20.44
CA LYS A 256 -9.80 -38.55 21.38
C LYS A 256 -9.90 -37.15 20.77
N THR A 257 -10.63 -36.27 21.43
CA THR A 257 -10.94 -34.94 20.90
C THR A 257 -10.61 -33.84 21.92
N LYS A 258 -9.78 -32.89 21.52
CA LYS A 258 -9.48 -31.69 22.29
C LYS A 258 -10.31 -30.50 21.76
N LEU A 259 -11.20 -29.98 22.62
CA LEU A 259 -12.06 -28.84 22.28
C LEU A 259 -11.52 -27.54 22.87
N ILE A 260 -11.37 -26.53 22.01
CA ILE A 260 -10.89 -25.20 22.35
C ILE A 260 -11.89 -24.17 21.85
N GLN A 261 -12.28 -23.22 22.70
CA GLN A 261 -13.18 -22.17 22.31
C GLN A 261 -12.42 -21.11 21.51
N PHE A 262 -11.52 -20.39 22.15
CA PHE A 262 -10.71 -19.32 21.56
C PHE A 262 -9.26 -19.44 22.02
N THR A 263 -8.34 -19.20 21.12
CA THR A 263 -6.91 -19.13 21.41
C THR A 263 -6.26 -18.03 20.60
N THR A 264 -5.18 -17.48 21.12
CA THR A 264 -4.26 -16.59 20.41
C THR A 264 -3.03 -17.32 19.86
N GLU A 265 -2.86 -18.60 20.21
CA GLU A 265 -1.73 -19.47 19.83
C GLU A 265 -2.19 -20.52 18.79
N VAL A 266 -2.84 -20.06 17.72
CA VAL A 266 -3.41 -20.95 16.66
C VAL A 266 -2.29 -21.73 15.97
N GLU A 267 -1.13 -21.12 15.79
CA GLU A 267 0.06 -21.73 15.19
C GLU A 267 0.48 -23.03 15.89
N ARG A 268 0.42 -23.09 17.20
CA ARG A 268 0.78 -24.32 17.96
C ARG A 268 -0.13 -25.50 17.62
N PHE A 269 -1.43 -25.23 17.42
CA PHE A 269 -2.39 -26.26 17.01
C PHE A 269 -2.22 -26.65 15.54
N MET A 270 -1.83 -25.73 14.69
CA MET A 270 -1.49 -26.01 13.30
C MET A 270 -0.23 -26.85 13.20
N HIS A 271 0.84 -26.52 13.96
CA HIS A 271 2.07 -27.32 14.01
C HIS A 271 1.88 -28.72 14.63
N ALA A 272 0.93 -28.86 15.55
CA ALA A 272 0.57 -30.13 16.15
C ALA A 272 -0.26 -31.06 15.23
N SER A 273 -0.69 -30.58 14.06
CA SER A 273 -1.66 -31.27 13.21
C SER A 273 -1.07 -31.79 11.89
N ASP A 274 -1.70 -32.83 11.32
CA ASP A 274 -1.32 -33.41 10.04
C ASP A 274 -2.19 -32.90 8.89
N LEU A 275 -3.42 -32.50 9.19
CA LEU A 275 -4.39 -31.99 8.23
C LEU A 275 -5.29 -30.96 8.92
N ILE A 276 -5.56 -29.83 8.25
CA ILE A 276 -6.57 -28.88 8.73
C ILE A 276 -7.85 -28.97 7.88
N ILE A 277 -8.98 -28.94 8.57
CA ILE A 277 -10.32 -28.89 7.98
C ILE A 277 -10.90 -27.51 8.25
N THR A 278 -11.06 -26.70 7.22
CA THR A 278 -11.46 -25.30 7.37
C THR A 278 -12.14 -24.76 6.11
N LYS A 279 -12.68 -23.54 6.20
CA LYS A 279 -13.04 -22.76 5.02
C LYS A 279 -11.79 -22.16 4.38
N PRO A 280 -11.72 -22.05 3.06
CA PRO A 280 -10.55 -21.54 2.35
C PRO A 280 -10.46 -20.02 2.34
N GLY A 281 -10.54 -19.37 3.50
CA GLY A 281 -10.28 -17.94 3.63
C GLY A 281 -8.80 -17.61 3.43
N GLY A 282 -8.47 -16.58 2.65
CA GLY A 282 -7.10 -16.28 2.20
C GLY A 282 -6.06 -16.27 3.32
N LEU A 283 -6.37 -15.66 4.47
CA LEU A 283 -5.42 -15.64 5.58
C LEU A 283 -5.27 -17.00 6.27
N THR A 284 -6.37 -17.73 6.51
CA THR A 284 -6.28 -19.07 7.11
C THR A 284 -5.51 -20.04 6.21
N VAL A 285 -5.68 -19.92 4.89
CA VAL A 285 -4.86 -20.63 3.90
C VAL A 285 -3.39 -20.27 4.08
N SER A 286 -3.05 -18.98 4.14
CA SER A 286 -1.66 -18.50 4.29
C SER A 286 -1.03 -18.98 5.61
N GLU A 287 -1.78 -18.94 6.72
CA GLU A 287 -1.36 -19.45 8.04
C GLU A 287 -1.07 -20.95 7.99
N ALA A 288 -1.96 -21.74 7.40
CA ALA A 288 -1.76 -23.19 7.25
C ALA A 288 -0.57 -23.53 6.35
N LEU A 289 -0.41 -22.82 5.22
CA LEU A 289 0.75 -22.99 4.32
C LEU A 289 2.07 -22.61 5.01
N ALA A 290 2.09 -21.58 5.84
CA ALA A 290 3.25 -21.18 6.64
C ALA A 290 3.66 -22.28 7.63
N CYS A 291 2.69 -22.99 8.22
CA CYS A 291 2.91 -24.17 9.06
C CYS A 291 3.22 -25.46 8.26
N ASN A 292 3.29 -25.40 6.93
CA ASN A 292 3.38 -26.57 6.03
C ASN A 292 2.25 -27.59 6.25
N LEU A 293 1.05 -27.13 6.58
CA LEU A 293 -0.10 -27.96 6.95
C LEU A 293 -1.07 -28.09 5.76
N PRO A 294 -1.25 -29.32 5.19
CA PRO A 294 -2.22 -29.56 4.12
C PRO A 294 -3.66 -29.25 4.55
N LEU A 295 -4.50 -28.85 3.58
CA LEU A 295 -5.86 -28.41 3.85
C LEU A 295 -6.92 -29.32 3.21
N ALA A 296 -7.97 -29.63 3.97
CA ALA A 296 -9.24 -30.11 3.42
C ALA A 296 -10.26 -28.97 3.56
N VAL A 297 -10.70 -28.39 2.44
CA VAL A 297 -11.52 -27.19 2.44
C VAL A 297 -12.95 -27.49 2.02
N PHE A 298 -13.90 -26.90 2.74
CA PHE A 298 -15.33 -27.09 2.53
C PHE A 298 -16.09 -25.76 2.57
N ASP A 299 -17.35 -25.76 2.11
CA ASP A 299 -18.27 -24.62 2.17
C ASP A 299 -17.65 -23.29 1.66
N ALA A 300 -16.86 -23.38 0.58
CA ALA A 300 -16.28 -22.20 -0.05
C ALA A 300 -17.39 -21.23 -0.49
N ILE A 301 -17.29 -19.97 -0.07
CA ILE A 301 -18.17 -18.91 -0.55
C ILE A 301 -17.88 -18.68 -2.04
N PRO A 302 -18.91 -18.69 -2.91
CA PRO A 302 -18.72 -18.43 -4.33
C PRO A 302 -17.96 -17.12 -4.60
N GLY A 303 -16.88 -17.18 -5.37
CA GLY A 303 -15.98 -16.09 -5.65
C GLY A 303 -14.63 -16.27 -4.96
N GLN A 304 -14.26 -15.41 -4.04
CA GLN A 304 -12.92 -15.38 -3.42
C GLN A 304 -12.50 -16.72 -2.80
N GLU A 305 -13.38 -17.36 -2.00
CA GLU A 305 -13.04 -18.64 -1.37
C GLU A 305 -12.99 -19.78 -2.40
N GLU A 306 -13.75 -19.69 -3.51
CA GLU A 306 -13.63 -20.65 -4.62
C GLU A 306 -12.25 -20.57 -5.28
N ASP A 307 -11.74 -19.35 -5.50
CA ASP A 307 -10.42 -19.12 -6.09
C ASP A 307 -9.30 -19.63 -5.18
N ASN A 308 -9.40 -19.37 -3.87
CA ASN A 308 -8.48 -19.90 -2.87
C ASN A 308 -8.47 -21.44 -2.85
N ALA A 309 -9.64 -22.07 -2.92
CA ALA A 309 -9.74 -23.53 -2.97
C ALA A 309 -9.21 -24.12 -4.29
N ASN A 310 -9.40 -23.44 -5.43
CA ASN A 310 -8.82 -23.81 -6.72
C ASN A 310 -7.29 -23.77 -6.67
N PHE A 311 -6.72 -22.68 -6.12
CA PHE A 311 -5.28 -22.55 -5.92
C PHE A 311 -4.70 -23.75 -5.14
N LEU A 312 -5.27 -24.05 -3.97
CA LEU A 312 -4.84 -25.18 -3.14
C LEU A 312 -4.86 -26.51 -3.90
N GLN A 313 -5.91 -26.75 -4.68
CA GLN A 313 -6.09 -27.98 -5.43
C GLN A 313 -5.12 -28.09 -6.61
N THR A 314 -4.90 -26.98 -7.34
CA THR A 314 -3.98 -26.92 -8.49
C THR A 314 -2.54 -27.18 -8.08
N HIS A 315 -2.15 -26.74 -6.88
CA HIS A 315 -0.79 -26.89 -6.37
C HIS A 315 -0.58 -28.09 -5.43
N ASP A 316 -1.53 -29.03 -5.36
CA ASP A 316 -1.50 -30.21 -4.49
C ASP A 316 -1.20 -29.86 -3.00
N MET A 317 -1.77 -28.74 -2.52
CA MET A 317 -1.64 -28.28 -1.13
C MET A 317 -2.91 -28.54 -0.32
N GLY A 318 -4.02 -28.81 -1.00
CA GLY A 318 -5.31 -29.08 -0.38
C GLY A 318 -6.27 -29.83 -1.28
N VAL A 319 -7.37 -30.26 -0.68
CA VAL A 319 -8.48 -30.95 -1.36
C VAL A 319 -9.79 -30.26 -1.03
N ARG A 320 -10.71 -30.26 -2.00
CA ARG A 320 -12.09 -29.84 -1.74
C ARG A 320 -12.89 -31.02 -1.23
N VAL A 321 -13.68 -30.79 -0.21
CA VAL A 321 -14.60 -31.77 0.36
C VAL A 321 -16.03 -31.24 0.38
N THR A 322 -16.98 -32.14 0.21
CA THR A 322 -18.41 -31.90 0.38
C THR A 322 -18.92 -32.78 1.54
N LYS A 323 -20.14 -32.53 2.01
CA LYS A 323 -20.72 -33.35 3.06
C LYS A 323 -20.73 -34.83 2.68
N GLU A 324 -20.98 -35.13 1.42
CA GLU A 324 -21.13 -36.49 0.89
C GLU A 324 -19.80 -37.25 0.77
N ASN A 325 -18.71 -36.53 0.38
CA ASN A 325 -17.40 -37.16 0.14
C ASN A 325 -16.39 -37.00 1.27
N PHE A 326 -16.70 -36.15 2.27
CA PHE A 326 -15.78 -35.74 3.32
C PHE A 326 -15.10 -36.93 4.02
N SER A 327 -15.90 -37.84 4.59
CA SER A 327 -15.36 -38.96 5.36
C SER A 327 -14.45 -39.84 4.50
N ALA A 328 -14.85 -40.18 3.27
CA ALA A 328 -14.05 -40.98 2.36
C ALA A 328 -12.72 -40.29 1.96
N VAL A 329 -12.79 -39.00 1.63
CA VAL A 329 -11.59 -38.24 1.23
C VAL A 329 -10.60 -38.06 2.38
N VAL A 330 -11.08 -37.67 3.57
CA VAL A 330 -10.20 -37.47 4.73
C VAL A 330 -9.64 -38.81 5.20
N SER A 331 -10.43 -39.87 5.27
CA SER A 331 -9.94 -41.20 5.59
C SER A 331 -8.85 -41.66 4.62
N SER A 332 -9.08 -41.49 3.33
CA SER A 332 -8.08 -41.84 2.31
C SER A 332 -6.78 -41.03 2.47
N LEU A 333 -6.85 -39.77 2.83
CA LEU A 333 -5.63 -38.96 3.07
C LEU A 333 -4.84 -39.45 4.30
N ILE A 334 -5.53 -39.83 5.37
CA ILE A 334 -4.88 -40.31 6.61
C ILE A 334 -4.28 -41.71 6.39
N GLU A 335 -4.99 -42.60 5.67
CA GLU A 335 -4.48 -43.93 5.33
C GLU A 335 -3.28 -43.89 4.37
N HIS A 336 -3.34 -43.02 3.37
CA HIS A 336 -2.30 -42.88 2.36
C HIS A 336 -1.25 -41.80 2.77
N LYS A 337 -0.45 -42.11 3.78
CA LYS A 337 0.58 -41.19 4.34
C LYS A 337 1.46 -40.56 3.26
N GLU A 338 1.76 -41.24 2.16
CA GLU A 338 2.55 -40.73 1.05
C GLU A 338 1.88 -39.57 0.31
N ARG A 339 0.55 -39.58 0.16
CA ARG A 339 -0.19 -38.47 -0.45
C ARG A 339 -0.17 -37.25 0.46
N LEU A 340 -0.44 -37.42 1.74
CA LEU A 340 -0.41 -36.35 2.73
C LEU A 340 1.01 -35.76 2.86
N ARG A 341 2.05 -36.60 2.80
CA ARG A 341 3.46 -36.16 2.79
C ARG A 341 3.77 -35.30 1.56
N ARG A 342 3.32 -35.68 0.35
CA ARG A 342 3.50 -34.89 -0.88
C ARG A 342 2.80 -33.53 -0.74
N MET A 343 1.56 -33.51 -0.26
CA MET A 343 0.84 -32.25 -0.04
C MET A 343 1.59 -31.35 0.96
N ARG A 344 2.13 -31.92 2.05
CA ARG A 344 2.96 -31.18 3.02
C ARG A 344 4.23 -30.62 2.37
N GLU A 345 4.86 -31.38 1.47
CA GLU A 345 6.02 -30.91 0.71
C GLU A 345 5.65 -29.78 -0.26
N SER A 346 4.50 -29.87 -0.93
CA SER A 346 3.96 -28.78 -1.75
C SER A 346 3.75 -27.50 -0.93
N CYS A 347 3.17 -27.61 0.28
CA CYS A 347 3.05 -26.48 1.19
C CYS A 347 4.44 -25.90 1.57
N ARG A 348 5.42 -26.76 1.86
CA ARG A 348 6.78 -26.37 2.23
C ARG A 348 7.52 -25.65 1.11
N THR A 349 7.32 -26.06 -0.14
CA THR A 349 7.95 -25.40 -1.30
C THR A 349 7.31 -24.05 -1.62
N PHE A 350 6.08 -23.82 -1.19
CA PHE A 350 5.40 -22.53 -1.29
C PHE A 350 5.82 -21.61 -0.12
N ASP A 351 7.11 -21.35 -0.01
CA ASP A 351 7.66 -20.52 1.07
C ASP A 351 7.40 -19.03 0.84
N LYS A 352 6.67 -18.39 1.76
CA LYS A 352 6.42 -16.95 1.83
C LYS A 352 6.89 -16.33 3.17
N SER A 353 7.83 -16.97 3.84
CA SER A 353 8.37 -16.52 5.14
C SER A 353 8.96 -15.10 5.09
N ARG A 354 9.42 -14.65 3.92
CA ARG A 354 9.93 -13.30 3.72
C ARG A 354 8.89 -12.28 3.24
N ALA A 355 7.59 -12.60 3.28
CA ALA A 355 6.54 -11.71 2.80
C ALA A 355 6.58 -10.35 3.50
N ASN A 356 6.62 -10.33 4.84
CA ASN A 356 6.67 -9.10 5.63
C ASN A 356 7.92 -8.27 5.30
N GLU A 357 9.09 -8.88 5.27
CA GLU A 357 10.37 -8.24 4.92
C GLU A 357 10.31 -7.60 3.53
N ASN A 358 9.88 -8.37 2.52
CA ASN A 358 9.84 -7.91 1.13
C ASN A 358 8.84 -6.76 0.93
N ILE A 359 7.67 -6.81 1.59
CA ILE A 359 6.66 -5.74 1.52
C ILE A 359 7.19 -4.45 2.15
N VAL A 360 7.87 -4.55 3.30
CA VAL A 360 8.46 -3.37 3.94
C VAL A 360 9.60 -2.80 3.11
N ALA A 361 10.47 -3.65 2.56
CA ALA A 361 11.54 -3.21 1.65
C ALA A 361 10.99 -2.51 0.41
N LEU A 362 9.90 -3.02 -0.18
CA LEU A 362 9.18 -2.38 -1.30
C LEU A 362 8.63 -1.02 -0.89
N ALA A 363 7.98 -0.92 0.27
CA ALA A 363 7.43 0.34 0.76
C ALA A 363 8.53 1.41 0.96
N VAL A 364 9.66 1.03 1.54
CA VAL A 364 10.82 1.92 1.73
C VAL A 364 11.40 2.36 0.40
N ARG A 365 11.55 1.44 -0.55
CA ARG A 365 12.07 1.75 -1.89
C ARG A 365 11.17 2.75 -2.61
N LEU A 366 9.87 2.46 -2.71
CA LEU A 366 8.91 3.34 -3.40
C LEU A 366 8.83 4.72 -2.74
N ALA A 367 8.83 4.81 -1.41
CA ALA A 367 8.84 6.08 -0.71
C ALA A 367 10.08 6.92 -1.03
N LYS A 368 11.26 6.30 -1.13
CA LYS A 368 12.51 6.98 -1.50
C LYS A 368 12.49 7.41 -2.97
N GLU A 369 12.08 6.54 -3.88
CA GLU A 369 11.95 6.85 -5.31
C GLU A 369 10.97 8.01 -5.52
N PHE A 370 9.85 8.01 -4.83
CA PHE A 370 8.83 9.05 -4.93
C PHE A 370 9.30 10.38 -4.37
N ALA A 371 10.02 10.39 -3.24
CA ALA A 371 10.63 11.58 -2.66
C ALA A 371 11.71 12.18 -3.59
N SER A 372 12.44 11.35 -4.34
CA SER A 372 13.43 11.81 -5.32
C SER A 372 12.80 12.32 -6.62
N TYR A 373 11.61 11.84 -6.98
CA TYR A 373 10.95 12.18 -8.25
C TYR A 373 10.26 13.56 -8.22
N ASN A 374 9.80 14.04 -7.06
CA ASN A 374 9.19 15.38 -6.93
C ASN A 374 9.60 16.08 -5.63
N PRO A 375 10.88 16.46 -5.48
CA PRO A 375 11.35 17.13 -4.29
C PRO A 375 10.79 18.57 -4.16
N ASN A 376 10.34 19.19 -5.26
CA ASN A 376 9.95 20.60 -5.34
C ASN A 376 8.68 20.93 -4.55
N ILE A 377 8.69 22.03 -3.82
CA ILE A 377 7.48 22.61 -3.22
C ILE A 377 6.67 23.29 -4.34
N SER A 378 6.01 22.46 -5.13
CA SER A 378 5.13 22.87 -6.23
C SER A 378 3.94 21.92 -6.28
N PHE A 379 2.73 22.46 -6.27
CA PHE A 379 1.50 21.67 -6.33
C PHE A 379 0.39 22.41 -7.06
N SER A 380 -0.52 21.63 -7.68
CA SER A 380 -1.66 22.15 -8.41
C SER A 380 -2.95 22.04 -7.61
N THR A 381 -3.83 23.03 -7.76
CA THR A 381 -5.19 23.06 -7.21
C THR A 381 -6.17 23.35 -8.34
N ASP A 382 -7.47 23.30 -8.05
CA ASP A 382 -8.55 23.76 -8.96
C ASP A 382 -8.43 25.26 -9.31
N LYS A 383 -7.73 26.06 -8.50
CA LYS A 383 -7.54 27.50 -8.68
C LYS A 383 -6.24 27.88 -9.37
N GLY A 384 -5.27 26.96 -9.48
CA GLY A 384 -3.98 27.22 -10.10
C GLY A 384 -2.85 26.38 -9.52
N VAL A 385 -1.62 26.75 -9.86
CA VAL A 385 -0.38 26.11 -9.40
C VAL A 385 0.30 27.00 -8.37
N PHE A 386 0.67 26.46 -7.22
CA PHE A 386 1.58 27.09 -6.28
C PHE A 386 3.01 26.66 -6.55
N ASN A 387 3.96 27.61 -6.52
CA ASN A 387 5.40 27.34 -6.55
C ASN A 387 6.10 28.07 -5.41
N PHE A 388 7.07 27.41 -4.77
CA PHE A 388 8.04 28.09 -3.94
C PHE A 388 9.41 28.08 -4.63
N ARG A 389 9.97 29.28 -4.87
CA ARG A 389 11.22 29.47 -5.61
C ARG A 389 12.23 30.32 -4.85
N THR A 390 13.46 30.25 -5.30
CA THR A 390 14.57 31.10 -4.89
C THR A 390 15.31 31.63 -6.12
N ALA A 391 15.84 32.84 -6.06
CA ALA A 391 16.53 33.48 -7.17
C ALA A 391 17.72 34.32 -6.71
N ALA A 392 18.77 34.33 -7.52
CA ALA A 392 20.03 35.05 -7.25
C ALA A 392 20.09 36.41 -7.96
N ILE A 393 20.37 37.44 -7.20
CA ILE A 393 20.76 38.74 -7.73
C ILE A 393 22.30 38.73 -7.76
N ILE A 394 22.88 38.51 -8.95
CA ILE A 394 24.32 38.48 -9.17
C ILE A 394 24.68 39.72 -10.00
N VAL A 395 25.43 40.64 -9.40
CA VAL A 395 25.87 41.88 -10.04
C VAL A 395 27.38 41.93 -10.06
N GLN A 396 27.97 42.09 -11.25
CA GLN A 396 29.41 42.32 -11.42
C GLN A 396 29.68 43.41 -12.45
N ASN A 397 30.59 44.31 -12.18
CA ASN A 397 30.99 45.41 -13.07
C ASN A 397 29.81 46.24 -13.62
N GLY A 398 28.77 46.47 -12.79
CA GLY A 398 27.55 47.21 -13.19
C GLY A 398 26.63 46.45 -14.13
N LYS A 399 26.82 45.16 -14.29
CA LYS A 399 25.96 44.25 -15.07
C LYS A 399 25.22 43.26 -14.18
N LEU A 400 23.96 42.97 -14.50
CA LEU A 400 23.14 41.95 -13.86
C LEU A 400 23.21 40.66 -14.68
N LEU A 401 23.44 39.51 -14.02
CA LEU A 401 23.32 38.21 -14.64
C LEU A 401 21.87 37.79 -14.68
N VAL A 402 21.38 37.45 -15.87
CA VAL A 402 20.04 36.92 -16.11
C VAL A 402 20.12 35.58 -16.85
N THR A 403 19.05 34.81 -16.78
CA THR A 403 18.93 33.53 -17.47
C THR A 403 17.69 33.43 -18.32
N LYS A 404 17.69 32.53 -19.29
CA LYS A 404 16.59 32.21 -20.17
C LYS A 404 16.72 30.76 -20.60
N ASP A 405 15.63 30.00 -20.61
CA ASP A 405 15.59 28.68 -21.24
C ASP A 405 15.02 28.73 -22.66
N ASP A 406 15.24 27.66 -23.45
CA ASP A 406 14.76 27.55 -24.84
C ASP A 406 13.24 27.71 -24.99
N SER A 407 12.47 27.42 -23.95
CA SER A 407 11.01 27.51 -23.96
C SER A 407 10.47 28.88 -23.52
N ALA A 408 11.33 29.73 -22.92
CA ALA A 408 10.94 31.03 -22.40
C ALA A 408 11.15 32.14 -23.42
N GLU A 409 10.20 33.05 -23.55
CA GLU A 409 10.30 34.25 -24.39
C GLU A 409 11.00 35.41 -23.65
N HIS A 410 11.13 35.32 -22.30
CA HIS A 410 11.62 36.38 -21.42
C HIS A 410 12.82 35.92 -20.59
N TYR A 411 13.55 36.86 -20.06
CA TYR A 411 14.62 36.63 -19.08
C TYR A 411 14.09 36.65 -17.65
N TYR A 412 14.78 35.88 -16.78
CA TYR A 412 14.56 35.88 -15.33
C TYR A 412 15.91 35.75 -14.60
N LEU A 413 15.89 35.75 -13.28
CA LEU A 413 17.14 35.57 -12.51
C LEU A 413 17.48 34.09 -12.33
N PRO A 414 18.78 33.73 -12.29
CA PRO A 414 19.24 32.38 -11.97
C PRO A 414 18.65 31.87 -10.66
N GLY A 415 18.25 30.59 -10.64
CA GLY A 415 17.66 29.95 -9.48
C GLY A 415 16.51 29.03 -9.83
N GLY A 416 15.94 28.39 -8.83
CA GLY A 416 14.97 27.35 -9.08
C GLY A 416 13.96 27.14 -7.96
N ARG A 417 13.39 25.94 -7.90
CA ARG A 417 12.38 25.57 -6.90
C ARG A 417 13.04 25.09 -5.62
N VAL A 418 12.48 25.51 -4.49
CA VAL A 418 12.84 24.98 -3.18
C VAL A 418 12.23 23.59 -3.02
N THR A 419 13.01 22.64 -2.53
CA THR A 419 12.52 21.28 -2.29
C THR A 419 11.98 21.15 -0.86
N MET A 420 11.21 20.09 -0.60
CA MET A 420 10.66 19.82 0.72
C MET A 420 11.80 19.60 1.73
N ARG A 421 11.73 20.29 2.89
CA ARG A 421 12.74 20.28 3.96
C ARG A 421 14.08 20.96 3.60
N GLU A 422 14.15 21.65 2.49
CA GLU A 422 15.31 22.45 2.08
C GLU A 422 15.11 23.92 2.49
N LYS A 423 16.15 24.57 2.97
CA LYS A 423 16.10 26.02 3.19
C LYS A 423 16.24 26.74 1.84
N ALA A 424 15.64 27.93 1.71
CA ALA A 424 15.70 28.69 0.47
C ALA A 424 17.14 29.06 0.07
N GLU A 425 18.03 29.29 1.05
CA GLU A 425 19.46 29.56 0.87
C GLU A 425 20.20 28.33 0.31
N ASP A 426 19.89 27.12 0.86
CA ASP A 426 20.51 25.87 0.44
C ASP A 426 20.03 25.50 -0.97
N ALA A 427 18.73 25.72 -1.26
CA ALA A 427 18.16 25.55 -2.59
C ALA A 427 18.86 26.44 -3.63
N LEU A 428 19.09 27.71 -3.30
CA LEU A 428 19.78 28.63 -4.20
C LEU A 428 21.21 28.16 -4.49
N THR A 429 21.95 27.77 -3.46
CA THR A 429 23.32 27.23 -3.62
C THR A 429 23.34 25.99 -4.53
N ARG A 430 22.37 25.08 -4.39
CA ARG A 430 22.21 23.88 -5.23
C ARG A 430 21.92 24.26 -6.68
N GLU A 431 20.92 25.12 -6.93
CA GLU A 431 20.52 25.55 -8.27
C GLU A 431 21.67 26.27 -9.00
N LEU A 432 22.38 27.17 -8.32
CA LEU A 432 23.54 27.85 -8.93
C LEU A 432 24.67 26.87 -9.28
N LYS A 433 24.85 25.82 -8.49
CA LYS A 433 25.80 24.75 -8.81
C LYS A 433 25.32 23.90 -10.00
N GLU A 434 24.05 23.61 -10.07
CA GLU A 434 23.44 22.83 -11.15
C GLU A 434 23.46 23.63 -12.45
N GLU A 435 22.97 24.86 -12.46
CA GLU A 435 22.85 25.69 -13.66
C GLU A 435 24.17 26.34 -14.11
N LEU A 436 24.92 26.94 -13.16
CA LEU A 436 26.12 27.71 -13.46
C LEU A 436 27.44 26.96 -13.24
N GLY A 437 27.40 25.80 -12.57
CA GLY A 437 28.60 25.03 -12.22
C GLY A 437 29.46 25.69 -11.14
N VAL A 438 28.97 26.73 -10.44
CA VAL A 438 29.68 27.43 -9.37
C VAL A 438 29.06 27.15 -8.01
N THR A 439 29.90 27.03 -6.98
CA THR A 439 29.44 26.87 -5.60
C THR A 439 29.62 28.19 -4.86
N VAL A 440 28.55 28.96 -4.76
CA VAL A 440 28.48 30.25 -4.07
C VAL A 440 27.27 30.22 -3.13
N ALA A 441 27.41 30.85 -1.97
CA ALA A 441 26.34 30.97 -1.00
C ALA A 441 25.63 32.32 -1.12
N PRO A 442 24.31 32.38 -0.88
CA PRO A 442 23.62 33.67 -0.76
C PRO A 442 24.09 34.44 0.48
N GLU A 443 24.15 35.77 0.35
CA GLU A 443 24.55 36.64 1.44
C GLU A 443 23.36 37.08 2.31
N ARG A 444 22.32 37.63 1.67
CA ARG A 444 21.11 38.08 2.37
C ARG A 444 19.88 38.02 1.47
N ALA A 445 18.71 37.80 2.06
CA ALA A 445 17.44 37.96 1.38
C ALA A 445 17.12 39.44 1.21
N VAL A 446 16.75 39.84 0.00
CA VAL A 446 16.39 41.23 -0.35
C VAL A 446 14.88 41.38 -0.44
N TRP A 447 14.24 40.46 -1.18
CA TRP A 447 12.79 40.42 -1.36
C TRP A 447 12.23 39.02 -1.11
N ILE A 448 11.05 39.01 -0.52
CA ILE A 448 10.14 37.86 -0.57
C ILE A 448 8.95 38.31 -1.40
N ALA A 449 8.88 37.86 -2.64
CA ALA A 449 7.82 38.25 -3.57
C ALA A 449 6.73 37.20 -3.66
N GLN A 450 5.50 37.63 -3.43
CA GLN A 450 4.30 36.85 -3.73
C GLN A 450 3.75 37.31 -5.09
N SER A 451 3.74 36.44 -6.06
CA SER A 451 3.35 36.76 -7.44
C SER A 451 2.13 35.97 -7.87
N PHE A 452 1.21 36.66 -8.56
CA PHE A 452 0.05 36.04 -9.21
C PHE A 452 0.13 36.34 -10.70
N PHE A 453 0.18 35.30 -11.54
CA PHE A 453 0.31 35.47 -12.98
C PHE A 453 -0.23 34.29 -13.77
N THR A 454 -0.52 34.56 -15.04
CA THR A 454 -0.88 33.53 -16.03
C THR A 454 0.15 33.57 -17.16
N PRO A 455 0.99 32.51 -17.33
CA PRO A 455 1.99 32.49 -18.40
C PRO A 455 1.35 32.68 -19.79
N THR A 456 2.01 33.40 -20.66
CA THR A 456 1.56 33.66 -22.03
C THR A 456 1.24 32.33 -22.76
N GLY A 457 0.08 32.24 -23.38
CA GLY A 457 -0.38 31.04 -24.11
C GLY A 457 -0.89 29.89 -23.22
N LYS A 458 -0.88 30.04 -21.88
CA LYS A 458 -1.43 29.04 -20.95
C LYS A 458 -2.70 29.55 -20.28
N LYS A 459 -3.61 28.62 -19.93
CA LYS A 459 -4.84 28.92 -19.15
C LYS A 459 -4.62 28.77 -17.64
N GLN A 460 -3.50 28.21 -17.24
CA GLN A 460 -3.21 27.85 -15.86
C GLN A 460 -2.67 29.08 -15.12
N ARG A 461 -3.33 29.44 -14.01
CA ARG A 461 -2.90 30.51 -13.10
C ARG A 461 -1.80 30.03 -12.18
N TYR A 462 -0.87 30.90 -11.85
CA TYR A 462 0.19 30.64 -10.91
C TYR A 462 0.10 31.56 -9.70
N HIS A 463 0.40 31.00 -8.54
CA HIS A 463 0.67 31.69 -7.30
C HIS A 463 2.08 31.28 -6.89
N GLU A 464 3.04 32.20 -7.00
CA GLU A 464 4.44 31.92 -6.74
C GLU A 464 4.91 32.73 -5.53
N LEU A 465 5.64 32.07 -4.62
CA LEU A 465 6.42 32.70 -3.59
C LEU A 465 7.89 32.56 -3.99
N CYS A 466 8.61 33.68 -4.18
CA CYS A 466 10.01 33.68 -4.55
C CYS A 466 10.85 34.51 -3.57
N THR A 467 11.92 33.92 -3.03
CA THR A 467 12.90 34.64 -2.20
C THR A 467 14.10 35.02 -3.07
N TYR A 468 14.38 36.32 -3.14
CA TYR A 468 15.48 36.88 -3.89
C TYR A 468 16.65 37.17 -2.95
N PHE A 469 17.83 36.64 -3.28
CA PHE A 469 19.05 36.82 -2.48
C PHE A 469 20.12 37.55 -3.26
N THR A 470 20.92 38.39 -2.60
CA THR A 470 22.20 38.80 -3.14
C THR A 470 23.20 37.67 -3.09
N VAL A 471 24.02 37.57 -4.13
CA VAL A 471 25.08 36.57 -4.24
C VAL A 471 26.35 37.25 -4.74
N ASP A 472 27.41 37.20 -3.95
CA ASP A 472 28.74 37.57 -4.41
C ASP A 472 29.37 36.44 -5.21
N ALA A 473 29.52 36.65 -6.49
CA ALA A 473 30.18 35.74 -7.42
C ALA A 473 31.55 36.24 -7.89
N SER A 474 32.12 37.25 -7.24
CA SER A 474 33.42 37.87 -7.61
C SER A 474 34.59 36.87 -7.60
N GLY A 475 34.51 35.85 -6.74
CA GLY A 475 35.48 34.76 -6.67
C GLY A 475 35.34 33.67 -7.73
N THR A 476 34.42 33.82 -8.72
CA THR A 476 34.13 32.84 -9.76
C THR A 476 34.60 33.31 -11.13
N ASP A 477 34.55 32.42 -12.11
CA ASP A 477 34.90 32.71 -13.51
C ASP A 477 33.71 33.26 -14.33
N LEU A 478 32.55 33.50 -13.73
CA LEU A 478 31.32 33.84 -14.44
C LEU A 478 31.46 35.06 -15.36
N ILE A 479 32.11 36.12 -14.88
CA ILE A 479 32.31 37.36 -15.68
C ILE A 479 33.27 37.13 -16.85
N THR A 480 34.16 36.16 -16.75
CA THR A 480 35.16 35.86 -17.79
C THR A 480 34.63 34.91 -18.87
N ARG A 481 33.45 34.32 -18.65
CA ARG A 481 32.79 33.46 -19.66
C ARG A 481 32.23 34.25 -20.86
N GLY A 482 32.25 35.56 -20.80
CA GLY A 482 31.73 36.48 -21.83
C GLY A 482 30.35 37.02 -21.48
N ASP A 483 29.87 37.98 -22.31
CA ASP A 483 28.56 38.62 -22.07
C ASP A 483 27.37 37.68 -22.26
N ARG A 484 27.56 36.56 -22.98
CA ARG A 484 26.57 35.48 -23.13
C ARG A 484 27.28 34.14 -23.11
N PHE A 485 26.70 33.17 -22.38
CA PHE A 485 27.24 31.80 -22.27
C PHE A 485 26.13 30.82 -21.93
N ASP A 486 26.36 29.55 -22.19
CA ASP A 486 25.43 28.45 -21.90
C ASP A 486 25.74 27.80 -20.55
N SER A 487 24.73 27.18 -19.96
CA SER A 487 24.92 26.34 -18.78
C SER A 487 25.88 25.19 -19.08
N PRO A 488 26.86 24.90 -18.22
CA PRO A 488 27.75 23.77 -18.40
C PRO A 488 27.06 22.41 -18.19
N ASN A 489 25.93 22.38 -17.51
CA ASN A 489 25.23 21.15 -17.10
C ASN A 489 23.85 21.00 -17.75
N GLU A 490 23.23 22.12 -18.18
CA GLU A 490 21.88 22.15 -18.76
C GLU A 490 21.88 22.86 -20.12
N PRO A 491 22.02 22.13 -21.23
CA PRO A 491 22.19 22.73 -22.57
C PRO A 491 21.06 23.67 -23.03
N SER A 492 19.87 23.56 -22.44
CA SER A 492 18.72 24.41 -22.74
C SER A 492 18.68 25.73 -21.98
N VAL A 493 19.63 25.97 -21.07
CA VAL A 493 19.69 27.15 -20.21
C VAL A 493 20.81 28.07 -20.65
N HIS A 494 20.49 29.34 -20.90
CA HIS A 494 21.38 30.35 -21.43
C HIS A 494 21.45 31.54 -20.46
N PHE A 495 22.65 32.09 -20.31
CA PHE A 495 22.95 33.24 -19.42
C PHE A 495 23.40 34.44 -20.22
N ALA A 496 23.08 35.64 -19.72
CA ALA A 496 23.52 36.88 -20.30
C ALA A 496 23.77 37.95 -19.21
N TRP A 497 24.81 38.70 -19.38
CA TRP A 497 25.11 39.90 -18.58
C TRP A 497 24.54 41.14 -19.28
N PHE A 498 23.65 41.86 -18.59
CA PHE A 498 23.10 43.12 -19.07
C PHE A 498 23.52 44.28 -18.18
N PRO A 499 24.09 45.40 -18.74
CA PRO A 499 24.25 46.65 -18.02
C PRO A 499 22.90 47.15 -17.47
N PHE A 500 22.92 47.82 -16.34
CA PHE A 500 21.70 48.33 -15.73
C PHE A 500 20.88 49.25 -16.66
N GLU A 501 21.55 49.99 -17.55
CA GLU A 501 20.91 50.88 -18.52
C GLU A 501 20.09 50.14 -19.57
N GLU A 502 20.42 48.85 -19.83
CA GLU A 502 19.74 48.01 -20.81
C GLU A 502 18.54 47.24 -20.21
N LEU A 503 18.47 47.09 -18.88
CA LEU A 503 17.39 46.33 -18.23
C LEU A 503 15.97 46.81 -18.56
N PRO A 504 15.68 48.12 -18.71
CA PRO A 504 14.35 48.60 -19.11
C PRO A 504 13.90 48.09 -20.50
N TYR A 505 14.85 47.78 -21.39
CA TYR A 505 14.61 47.47 -22.80
C TYR A 505 14.53 45.93 -23.07
N ILE A 506 14.88 45.10 -22.12
CA ILE A 506 14.74 43.64 -22.24
C ILE A 506 13.44 43.18 -21.56
N ASP A 507 12.91 42.03 -21.99
CA ASP A 507 11.78 41.39 -21.30
C ASP A 507 12.30 40.59 -20.08
N LEU A 508 12.63 41.31 -19.00
CA LEU A 508 13.02 40.75 -17.71
C LEU A 508 11.79 40.63 -16.82
N ARG A 509 11.53 39.44 -16.28
CA ARG A 509 10.40 39.19 -15.37
C ARG A 509 10.85 38.65 -14.01
N PRO A 510 10.17 39.00 -12.92
CA PRO A 510 9.11 40.02 -12.84
C PRO A 510 9.63 41.43 -13.18
N ALA A 511 8.72 42.28 -13.70
CA ALA A 511 9.10 43.60 -14.26
C ALA A 511 9.74 44.57 -13.26
N PHE A 512 9.45 44.44 -11.95
CA PHE A 512 10.04 45.29 -10.92
C PHE A 512 11.57 45.16 -10.86
N LEU A 513 12.14 44.02 -11.24
CA LEU A 513 13.59 43.82 -11.28
C LEU A 513 14.32 44.79 -12.21
N LYS A 514 13.65 45.32 -13.24
CA LYS A 514 14.25 46.26 -14.20
C LYS A 514 14.74 47.57 -13.54
N THR A 515 14.10 47.95 -12.44
CA THR A 515 14.38 49.22 -11.74
C THR A 515 14.97 48.99 -10.37
N GLU A 516 14.44 48.04 -9.59
CA GLU A 516 14.75 47.89 -8.18
C GLU A 516 16.13 47.24 -7.92
N VAL A 517 16.69 46.46 -8.86
CA VAL A 517 18.00 45.82 -8.68
C VAL A 517 19.17 46.83 -8.60
N GLN A 518 18.97 48.06 -9.04
CA GLN A 518 19.98 49.13 -8.97
C GLN A 518 20.10 49.72 -7.55
N ASN A 519 19.01 49.70 -6.77
CA ASN A 519 18.93 50.28 -5.43
C ASN A 519 18.30 49.28 -4.48
N LEU A 520 19.09 48.27 -4.08
CA LEU A 520 18.62 47.21 -3.20
C LEU A 520 18.24 47.76 -1.81
N PRO A 521 17.12 47.39 -1.22
CA PRO A 521 16.72 47.82 0.11
C PRO A 521 17.69 47.30 1.17
N GLU A 522 17.90 48.10 2.24
CA GLU A 522 18.76 47.70 3.37
C GLU A 522 18.23 46.50 4.15
N HIS A 523 16.89 46.38 4.23
CA HIS A 523 16.21 45.29 4.93
C HIS A 523 15.35 44.46 3.97
N THR A 524 15.16 43.20 4.28
CA THR A 524 14.28 42.32 3.50
C THR A 524 12.86 42.89 3.45
N GLN A 525 12.32 43.02 2.23
CA GLN A 525 10.97 43.52 1.99
C GLN A 525 10.07 42.37 1.49
N PHE A 526 8.83 42.38 1.97
CA PHE A 526 7.79 41.55 1.40
C PHE A 526 7.01 42.35 0.36
N ILE A 527 6.92 41.84 -0.86
CA ILE A 527 6.24 42.50 -1.97
C ILE A 527 5.18 41.60 -2.60
N THR A 528 4.09 42.19 -3.06
CA THR A 528 3.04 41.49 -3.78
C THR A 528 2.97 41.99 -5.20
N LEU A 529 3.04 41.08 -6.16
CA LEU A 529 2.99 41.34 -7.58
C LEU A 529 1.72 40.67 -8.14
N GLY A 530 0.87 41.44 -8.82
CA GLY A 530 -0.34 40.93 -9.47
C GLY A 530 -0.28 41.15 -10.96
N ASP A 531 -1.20 40.44 -11.68
CA ASP A 531 -1.50 40.70 -13.09
C ASP A 531 -2.07 42.10 -13.27
#